data_6a639611a1ad4162bfca6b46bada1819
#
_entry.id   6a639611a1ad4162bfca6b46bada1819
#
_cell.length_a   1.000
_cell.length_b   1.000
_cell.length_c   1.000
_cell.angle_alpha   90.00
_cell.angle_beta   90.00
_cell.angle_gamma   90.00
#
_symmetry.space_group_name_H-M   'P 1'
#
loop_
_entity.id
_entity.type
_entity.pdbx_description
1 polymer ?
#
loop_
_entity_poly.entity_id
_entity_poly.type
_entity_poly.pdbx_seq_one_letter_code
_entity_poly.pdbx_strand_id
1 'polypeptide(L)'
;MNKKDNSFPYAWIIISLLFLAACNNSNRPPEKDIVTSPEQLVKKAKANIKDLLDYAEDNKGDIGDSLFLFNDSLVRNTYEKNYYAVFWSDKEQWKPYGDSLVGFIENAKRYGLFPEDYHLASINTIRKRFVDDSLGKTDRLDAALWSRVDLLLTDAFISMAKDIKLGRLPKDSITLRKDSVLTSDLCARQLNVVKQSGSVERAIEPLEPRHKGYQLLKEGIRKFLDSADYREITVVPLPARDNMETYKKALQTRLYEAGLLSQDSVAADSVTIAAAVKRFQKKEHIAIDGKAGAGTIRLLNMSDREKFIRIAITMDRYKMLPDTMPARYIWVNLPAYYMKLINNDSAEVLSKIICGKPVTRSPVLTSAIYNMVTYPQWTMPNSIIVKEVLPGVKKDTGYFRKKGYSLIDDKGNEVDPYTVEWAKYRKGIPYKVVQGSGDDNALGVLKFNFGNKYAVYLHDTNQRYLFAQTVRSLSHGCVRVQEWLKLAYAIIHYDDTDSVKTAVKRDSLDSWLAQKVKRTLPIRNRLPVYIRYFTCEGSDNGIIFYDDIYGEDKMIREKYFANK
;
A
#
# COMPACT_ATOMS: atom_id res chain seq x y z
N MET A 1 -54.81 66.83 -14.62
CA MET A 1 -55.66 66.62 -15.83
C MET A 1 -55.01 65.54 -16.67
N ASN A 2 -55.83 64.55 -16.98
CA ASN A 2 -55.67 63.47 -17.95
C ASN A 2 -54.69 62.31 -17.68
N LYS A 3 -55.31 61.27 -17.17
CA LYS A 3 -54.97 59.83 -17.33
C LYS A 3 -54.86 59.47 -18.82
N LYS A 4 -53.92 58.57 -19.14
CA LYS A 4 -54.13 57.57 -20.20
C LYS A 4 -53.60 56.24 -19.75
N ASP A 5 -54.51 55.31 -19.61
CA ASP A 5 -54.31 53.87 -19.51
C ASP A 5 -53.61 53.35 -20.76
N ASN A 6 -52.69 52.42 -20.60
CA ASN A 6 -52.30 51.45 -21.63
C ASN A 6 -52.04 50.08 -21.00
N SER A 7 -53.08 49.28 -21.04
CA SER A 7 -53.05 47.83 -20.88
C SER A 7 -52.43 47.20 -22.13
N PHE A 8 -51.36 46.34 -21.94
CA PHE A 8 -50.89 45.42 -22.95
C PHE A 8 -50.95 44.01 -22.42
N PRO A 9 -51.40 43.03 -23.21
CA PRO A 9 -51.79 41.68 -22.69
C PRO A 9 -50.62 40.75 -22.59
N TYR A 10 -50.48 40.18 -21.39
CA TYR A 10 -49.61 39.00 -21.10
C TYR A 10 -50.24 37.71 -21.63
N ALA A 11 -50.20 37.46 -22.91
CA ALA A 11 -50.80 36.24 -23.49
C ALA A 11 -49.88 35.48 -24.44
N TRP A 12 -48.57 35.84 -24.59
CA TRP A 12 -47.67 35.17 -25.57
C TRP A 12 -46.38 34.58 -25.01
N ILE A 13 -46.19 34.52 -23.68
CA ILE A 13 -44.95 33.97 -23.08
C ILE A 13 -45.12 32.55 -22.50
N ILE A 14 -46.33 32.00 -22.47
CA ILE A 14 -46.57 30.67 -21.87
C ILE A 14 -46.44 29.49 -22.88
N ILE A 15 -46.35 29.76 -24.20
CA ILE A 15 -46.26 28.67 -25.21
C ILE A 15 -44.83 28.32 -25.62
N SER A 16 -43.82 29.13 -25.28
CA SER A 16 -42.40 28.81 -25.61
C SER A 16 -41.63 28.02 -24.55
N LEU A 17 -42.21 27.72 -23.38
CA LEU A 17 -41.56 26.95 -22.31
C LEU A 17 -41.97 25.47 -22.25
N LEU A 18 -42.88 25.04 -23.10
CA LEU A 18 -43.34 23.65 -23.19
C LEU A 18 -42.68 22.82 -24.32
N PHE A 19 -41.81 23.45 -25.13
CA PHE A 19 -41.08 22.73 -26.20
C PHE A 19 -39.62 22.42 -25.91
N LEU A 20 -39.09 22.72 -24.71
CA LEU A 20 -37.71 22.35 -24.32
C LEU A 20 -37.60 21.13 -23.38
N ALA A 21 -38.72 20.47 -23.09
CA ALA A 21 -38.73 19.27 -22.27
C ALA A 21 -38.98 17.96 -23.04
N ALA A 22 -38.99 17.99 -24.39
CA ALA A 22 -39.36 16.84 -25.21
C ALA A 22 -38.24 16.32 -26.14
N CYS A 23 -37.00 16.76 -25.97
CA CYS A 23 -35.88 16.29 -26.81
C CYS A 23 -34.70 15.79 -26.00
N ASN A 24 -34.88 14.76 -25.17
CA ASN A 24 -33.72 13.98 -24.66
C ASN A 24 -34.10 12.56 -24.20
N ASN A 25 -35.15 11.95 -24.72
CA ASN A 25 -35.53 10.58 -24.33
C ASN A 25 -35.59 9.59 -25.50
N SER A 26 -35.04 9.92 -26.66
CA SER A 26 -35.21 9.10 -27.88
C SER A 26 -34.19 7.99 -28.08
N ASN A 27 -33.16 7.87 -27.21
CA ASN A 27 -32.10 6.85 -27.37
C ASN A 27 -31.85 5.97 -26.12
N ARG A 28 -32.69 6.04 -25.08
CA ARG A 28 -32.49 5.18 -23.91
C ARG A 28 -32.84 3.75 -24.28
N PRO A 29 -31.94 2.78 -24.10
CA PRO A 29 -32.20 1.37 -24.36
C PRO A 29 -33.39 0.84 -23.55
N PRO A 30 -34.19 -0.10 -24.08
CA PRO A 30 -35.38 -0.60 -23.40
C PRO A 30 -35.00 -1.28 -22.07
N GLU A 31 -35.80 -1.02 -21.05
CA GLU A 31 -35.63 -1.68 -19.74
C GLU A 31 -35.99 -3.19 -19.83
N LYS A 32 -36.91 -3.54 -20.73
CA LYS A 32 -37.38 -4.90 -20.94
C LYS A 32 -37.54 -5.20 -22.43
N ASP A 33 -37.08 -6.37 -22.87
CA ASP A 33 -37.11 -6.78 -24.26
C ASP A 33 -37.31 -8.30 -24.35
N ILE A 34 -38.58 -8.72 -24.24
CA ILE A 34 -38.96 -10.14 -24.19
C ILE A 34 -39.10 -10.69 -25.60
N VAL A 35 -38.44 -11.81 -25.86
CA VAL A 35 -38.52 -12.57 -27.11
C VAL A 35 -39.33 -13.85 -26.94
N THR A 36 -39.66 -14.50 -28.04
CA THR A 36 -40.53 -15.69 -28.05
C THR A 36 -39.76 -17.00 -28.07
N SER A 37 -38.46 -16.97 -28.39
CA SER A 37 -37.63 -18.18 -28.43
C SER A 37 -36.17 -17.91 -28.00
N PRO A 38 -35.43 -18.93 -27.50
CA PRO A 38 -34.01 -18.82 -27.16
C PRO A 38 -33.12 -18.40 -28.34
N GLU A 39 -33.48 -18.77 -29.59
CA GLU A 39 -32.74 -18.36 -30.78
C GLU A 39 -32.86 -16.86 -31.05
N GLN A 40 -34.06 -16.31 -30.83
CA GLN A 40 -34.30 -14.87 -30.94
C GLN A 40 -33.56 -14.12 -29.83
N LEU A 41 -33.42 -14.72 -28.63
CA LEU A 41 -32.71 -14.13 -27.49
C LEU A 41 -31.26 -13.76 -27.86
N VAL A 42 -30.50 -14.68 -28.45
CA VAL A 42 -29.10 -14.43 -28.84
C VAL A 42 -29.01 -13.29 -29.86
N LYS A 43 -29.89 -13.29 -30.85
CA LYS A 43 -29.91 -12.23 -31.89
C LYS A 43 -30.26 -10.87 -31.30
N LYS A 44 -31.24 -10.83 -30.41
CA LYS A 44 -31.74 -9.60 -29.83
C LYS A 44 -30.77 -9.06 -28.78
N ALA A 45 -30.20 -9.93 -27.91
CA ALA A 45 -29.18 -9.56 -26.94
C ALA A 45 -27.94 -8.96 -27.63
N LYS A 46 -27.51 -9.50 -28.76
CA LYS A 46 -26.42 -8.93 -29.57
C LYS A 46 -26.74 -7.50 -30.04
N ALA A 47 -27.95 -7.23 -30.51
CA ALA A 47 -28.37 -5.88 -30.91
C ALA A 47 -28.41 -4.93 -29.69
N ASN A 48 -29.01 -5.38 -28.59
CA ASN A 48 -29.12 -4.61 -27.36
C ASN A 48 -27.74 -4.27 -26.74
N ILE A 49 -26.77 -5.18 -26.83
CA ILE A 49 -25.38 -4.90 -26.37
C ILE A 49 -24.81 -3.71 -27.15
N LYS A 50 -25.01 -3.67 -28.48
CA LYS A 50 -24.55 -2.54 -29.29
C LYS A 50 -25.22 -1.25 -28.87
N ASP A 51 -26.55 -1.25 -28.79
CA ASP A 51 -27.33 -0.04 -28.43
C ASP A 51 -26.99 0.46 -27.01
N LEU A 52 -26.78 -0.46 -26.04
CA LEU A 52 -26.36 -0.13 -24.67
C LEU A 52 -24.96 0.49 -24.64
N LEU A 53 -24.02 -0.01 -25.43
CA LEU A 53 -22.68 0.54 -25.52
C LEU A 53 -22.67 1.91 -26.23
N ASP A 54 -23.48 2.08 -27.27
CA ASP A 54 -23.64 3.38 -27.94
C ASP A 54 -24.24 4.41 -26.97
N TYR A 55 -25.23 4.02 -26.18
CA TYR A 55 -25.80 4.88 -25.13
C TYR A 55 -24.79 5.18 -24.00
N ALA A 56 -24.02 4.19 -23.56
CA ALA A 56 -23.02 4.35 -22.49
C ALA A 56 -21.92 5.37 -22.84
N GLU A 57 -21.49 5.42 -24.12
CA GLU A 57 -20.47 6.36 -24.60
C GLU A 57 -20.89 7.82 -24.36
N ASP A 58 -22.15 8.14 -24.69
CA ASP A 58 -22.69 9.49 -24.53
C ASP A 58 -23.10 9.80 -23.07
N ASN A 59 -23.27 8.76 -22.23
CA ASN A 59 -23.83 8.87 -20.88
C ASN A 59 -22.87 8.38 -19.77
N LYS A 60 -21.55 8.49 -19.98
CA LYS A 60 -20.51 8.19 -18.95
C LYS A 60 -20.63 6.77 -18.38
N GLY A 61 -20.86 5.80 -19.22
CA GLY A 61 -20.95 4.41 -18.84
C GLY A 61 -22.33 3.93 -18.37
N ASP A 62 -23.35 4.79 -18.34
CA ASP A 62 -24.73 4.40 -17.99
C ASP A 62 -25.29 3.41 -19.04
N ILE A 63 -25.77 2.24 -18.59
CA ILE A 63 -26.45 1.23 -19.41
C ILE A 63 -27.93 1.06 -19.03
N GLY A 64 -28.51 2.04 -18.36
CA GLY A 64 -29.89 2.00 -17.87
C GLY A 64 -30.05 1.23 -16.55
N ASP A 65 -31.24 1.30 -15.95
CA ASP A 65 -31.59 0.62 -14.69
C ASP A 65 -30.63 0.95 -13.52
N SER A 66 -30.05 2.14 -13.50
CA SER A 66 -29.03 2.56 -12.53
C SER A 66 -27.75 1.70 -12.56
N LEU A 67 -27.45 1.07 -13.70
CA LEU A 67 -26.26 0.26 -13.92
C LEU A 67 -25.23 1.06 -14.74
N PHE A 68 -23.96 0.97 -14.34
CA PHE A 68 -22.87 1.72 -14.96
C PHE A 68 -21.69 0.80 -15.27
N LEU A 69 -21.01 1.04 -16.40
CA LEU A 69 -19.73 0.42 -16.71
C LEU A 69 -18.58 1.31 -16.20
N PHE A 70 -17.65 0.74 -15.46
CA PHE A 70 -16.48 1.47 -14.94
C PHE A 70 -15.35 1.61 -15.98
N ASN A 71 -15.33 0.72 -16.98
CA ASN A 71 -14.34 0.69 -18.05
C ASN A 71 -15.03 0.62 -19.42
N ASP A 72 -16.01 1.50 -19.64
CA ASP A 72 -16.87 1.55 -20.84
C ASP A 72 -16.11 1.40 -22.15
N SER A 73 -15.03 2.18 -22.33
CA SER A 73 -14.19 2.12 -23.55
C SER A 73 -13.52 0.76 -23.77
N LEU A 74 -13.04 0.09 -22.69
CA LEU A 74 -12.44 -1.23 -22.80
C LEU A 74 -13.48 -2.31 -23.06
N VAL A 75 -14.65 -2.20 -22.43
CA VAL A 75 -15.79 -3.07 -22.66
C VAL A 75 -16.25 -2.93 -24.11
N ARG A 76 -16.46 -1.69 -24.59
CA ARG A 76 -16.82 -1.40 -25.99
C ARG A 76 -15.83 -2.05 -26.96
N ASN A 77 -14.54 -1.73 -26.85
CA ASN A 77 -13.50 -2.30 -27.72
C ASN A 77 -13.51 -3.84 -27.74
N THR A 78 -13.85 -4.46 -26.60
CA THR A 78 -13.94 -5.92 -26.49
C THR A 78 -15.10 -6.48 -27.30
N TYR A 79 -16.28 -5.85 -27.21
CA TYR A 79 -17.46 -6.30 -27.95
C TYR A 79 -17.40 -5.95 -29.43
N GLU A 80 -16.85 -4.82 -29.82
CA GLU A 80 -16.64 -4.47 -31.25
C GLU A 80 -15.77 -5.52 -31.96
N LYS A 81 -14.66 -5.93 -31.35
CA LYS A 81 -13.76 -6.99 -31.86
C LYS A 81 -14.48 -8.35 -31.99
N ASN A 82 -15.51 -8.58 -31.20
CA ASN A 82 -16.35 -9.80 -31.21
C ASN A 82 -17.71 -9.62 -31.92
N TYR A 83 -17.86 -8.55 -32.70
CA TYR A 83 -19.11 -8.26 -33.40
C TYR A 83 -20.33 -8.21 -32.48
N TYR A 84 -20.16 -7.70 -31.23
CA TYR A 84 -21.17 -7.58 -30.19
C TYR A 84 -21.82 -8.92 -29.76
N ALA A 85 -21.15 -10.03 -29.99
CA ALA A 85 -21.66 -11.34 -29.59
C ALA A 85 -21.66 -11.49 -28.07
N VAL A 86 -22.71 -12.08 -27.51
CA VAL A 86 -22.82 -12.48 -26.11
C VAL A 86 -21.65 -13.37 -25.71
N PHE A 87 -20.99 -13.10 -24.61
CA PHE A 87 -19.79 -13.81 -24.20
C PHE A 87 -20.06 -14.84 -23.08
N TRP A 88 -20.79 -14.46 -22.02
CA TRP A 88 -20.92 -15.24 -20.79
C TRP A 88 -22.10 -16.20 -20.75
N SER A 89 -22.98 -16.14 -21.71
CA SER A 89 -24.13 -17.01 -21.83
C SER A 89 -24.29 -17.60 -23.25
N ASP A 90 -25.12 -18.62 -23.37
CA ASP A 90 -25.60 -19.14 -24.62
C ASP A 90 -27.09 -19.39 -24.50
N LYS A 91 -27.87 -18.71 -25.33
CA LYS A 91 -29.33 -18.70 -25.20
C LYS A 91 -29.75 -18.27 -23.78
N GLU A 92 -30.56 -19.06 -23.10
CA GLU A 92 -31.06 -18.84 -21.74
C GLU A 92 -30.24 -19.54 -20.66
N GLN A 93 -28.98 -19.90 -20.94
CA GLN A 93 -28.09 -20.63 -20.04
C GLN A 93 -26.74 -19.92 -19.87
N TRP A 94 -26.23 -19.96 -18.67
CA TRP A 94 -24.86 -19.54 -18.39
C TRP A 94 -23.86 -20.52 -18.98
N LYS A 95 -22.81 -20.01 -19.58
CA LYS A 95 -21.62 -20.82 -19.86
C LYS A 95 -20.87 -21.11 -18.55
N PRO A 96 -20.21 -22.27 -18.40
CA PRO A 96 -19.50 -22.62 -17.16
C PRO A 96 -18.53 -21.54 -16.66
N TYR A 97 -17.88 -20.82 -17.57
CA TYR A 97 -16.98 -19.74 -17.19
C TYR A 97 -17.70 -18.44 -16.75
N GLY A 98 -18.99 -18.28 -17.06
CA GLY A 98 -19.81 -17.21 -16.48
C GLY A 98 -20.03 -17.42 -14.98
N ASP A 99 -20.37 -18.66 -14.57
CA ASP A 99 -20.46 -19.03 -13.15
C ASP A 99 -19.09 -18.98 -12.46
N SER A 100 -18.02 -19.43 -13.18
CA SER A 100 -16.64 -19.32 -12.68
C SER A 100 -16.26 -17.87 -12.37
N LEU A 101 -16.66 -16.89 -13.21
CA LEU A 101 -16.38 -15.48 -12.95
C LEU A 101 -17.11 -14.97 -11.70
N VAL A 102 -18.38 -15.32 -11.52
CA VAL A 102 -19.11 -14.92 -10.32
C VAL A 102 -18.44 -15.49 -9.06
N GLY A 103 -18.09 -16.78 -9.06
CA GLY A 103 -17.35 -17.38 -7.97
C GLY A 103 -15.97 -16.74 -7.75
N PHE A 104 -15.31 -16.28 -8.81
CA PHE A 104 -14.05 -15.54 -8.73
C PHE A 104 -14.25 -14.17 -8.07
N ILE A 105 -15.31 -13.42 -8.43
CA ILE A 105 -15.66 -12.14 -7.81
C ILE A 105 -15.99 -12.34 -6.32
N GLU A 106 -16.77 -13.35 -5.95
CA GLU A 106 -17.09 -13.67 -4.55
C GLU A 106 -15.82 -13.93 -3.73
N ASN A 107 -14.80 -14.52 -4.34
CA ASN A 107 -13.50 -14.79 -3.75
C ASN A 107 -12.45 -13.68 -3.97
N ALA A 108 -12.84 -12.48 -4.40
CA ALA A 108 -11.93 -11.35 -4.68
C ALA A 108 -11.01 -10.99 -3.51
N LYS A 109 -11.46 -11.23 -2.28
CA LYS A 109 -10.66 -11.02 -1.06
C LYS A 109 -9.34 -11.78 -1.07
N ARG A 110 -9.24 -12.92 -1.75
CA ARG A 110 -7.99 -13.68 -1.90
C ARG A 110 -6.90 -12.92 -2.66
N TYR A 111 -7.29 -11.88 -3.38
CA TYR A 111 -6.42 -11.00 -4.16
C TYR A 111 -6.26 -9.60 -3.54
N GLY A 112 -6.73 -9.43 -2.28
CA GLY A 112 -6.76 -8.13 -1.61
C GLY A 112 -7.80 -7.16 -2.18
N LEU A 113 -8.85 -7.69 -2.83
CA LEU A 113 -9.90 -6.93 -3.49
C LEU A 113 -11.22 -7.09 -2.74
N PHE A 114 -12.20 -6.26 -3.08
CA PHE A 114 -13.50 -6.21 -2.41
C PHE A 114 -14.60 -6.60 -3.40
N PRO A 115 -15.33 -7.72 -3.18
CA PRO A 115 -16.33 -8.25 -4.11
C PRO A 115 -17.37 -7.21 -4.56
N GLU A 116 -17.76 -6.31 -3.66
CA GLU A 116 -18.74 -5.26 -3.93
C GLU A 116 -18.31 -4.22 -4.98
N ASP A 117 -17.03 -4.14 -5.31
CA ASP A 117 -16.50 -3.22 -6.32
C ASP A 117 -16.62 -3.74 -7.75
N TYR A 118 -17.14 -4.97 -7.94
CA TYR A 118 -17.18 -5.68 -9.22
C TYR A 118 -18.59 -6.09 -9.59
N HIS A 119 -19.56 -5.20 -9.44
CA HIS A 119 -20.98 -5.38 -9.78
C HIS A 119 -21.66 -6.60 -9.14
N LEU A 120 -21.08 -7.25 -8.12
CA LEU A 120 -21.57 -8.52 -7.56
C LEU A 120 -23.05 -8.46 -7.17
N ALA A 121 -23.49 -7.39 -6.52
CA ALA A 121 -24.87 -7.24 -6.08
C ALA A 121 -25.85 -7.18 -7.26
N SER A 122 -25.53 -6.39 -8.28
CA SER A 122 -26.35 -6.25 -9.50
C SER A 122 -26.38 -7.55 -10.31
N ILE A 123 -25.22 -8.18 -10.48
CA ILE A 123 -25.11 -9.48 -11.17
C ILE A 123 -25.97 -10.54 -10.46
N ASN A 124 -25.85 -10.67 -9.14
CA ASN A 124 -26.63 -11.65 -8.36
C ASN A 124 -28.12 -11.34 -8.38
N THR A 125 -28.52 -10.06 -8.36
CA THR A 125 -29.93 -9.68 -8.49
C THR A 125 -30.51 -10.12 -9.84
N ILE A 126 -29.80 -9.89 -10.94
CA ILE A 126 -30.24 -10.31 -12.27
C ILE A 126 -30.24 -11.84 -12.38
N ARG A 127 -29.20 -12.53 -11.90
CA ARG A 127 -29.12 -14.00 -11.91
C ARG A 127 -30.28 -14.64 -11.16
N LYS A 128 -30.66 -14.08 -9.99
CA LYS A 128 -31.82 -14.57 -9.21
C LYS A 128 -33.12 -14.50 -10.01
N ARG A 129 -33.34 -13.44 -10.80
CA ARG A 129 -34.52 -13.31 -11.67
C ARG A 129 -34.61 -14.41 -12.73
N PHE A 130 -33.48 -14.94 -13.23
CA PHE A 130 -33.47 -16.04 -14.19
C PHE A 130 -33.82 -17.40 -13.57
N VAL A 131 -33.63 -17.58 -12.26
CA VAL A 131 -33.82 -18.87 -11.56
C VAL A 131 -35.14 -18.90 -10.80
N ASP A 132 -35.72 -17.76 -10.46
CA ASP A 132 -36.94 -17.67 -9.65
C ASP A 132 -38.17 -18.00 -10.50
N ASP A 133 -38.69 -19.23 -10.35
CA ASP A 133 -39.88 -19.69 -11.04
C ASP A 133 -41.16 -18.92 -10.64
N SER A 134 -41.16 -18.17 -9.53
CA SER A 134 -42.28 -17.33 -9.08
C SER A 134 -42.43 -16.06 -9.93
N LEU A 135 -41.37 -15.59 -10.58
CA LEU A 135 -41.37 -14.41 -11.45
C LEU A 135 -41.78 -14.70 -12.91
N GLY A 136 -42.09 -15.97 -13.24
CA GLY A 136 -42.54 -16.43 -14.54
C GLY A 136 -41.42 -16.65 -15.55
N LYS A 137 -41.72 -17.50 -16.58
CA LYS A 137 -40.77 -17.83 -17.66
C LYS A 137 -40.35 -16.64 -18.52
N THR A 138 -40.99 -15.48 -18.37
CA THR A 138 -40.78 -14.27 -19.19
C THR A 138 -39.40 -13.65 -18.99
N ASP A 139 -38.85 -13.65 -17.78
CA ASP A 139 -37.55 -13.02 -17.54
C ASP A 139 -36.38 -13.82 -18.15
N ARG A 140 -36.55 -15.14 -18.32
CA ARG A 140 -35.54 -15.97 -19.00
C ARG A 140 -35.39 -15.65 -20.51
N LEU A 141 -36.40 -15.03 -21.11
CA LEU A 141 -36.41 -14.60 -22.49
C LEU A 141 -36.32 -13.07 -22.62
N ASP A 142 -35.87 -12.36 -21.58
CA ASP A 142 -35.66 -10.91 -21.62
C ASP A 142 -34.24 -10.58 -22.11
N ALA A 143 -34.14 -10.23 -23.40
CA ALA A 143 -32.88 -9.88 -24.04
C ALA A 143 -32.22 -8.65 -23.43
N ALA A 144 -32.98 -7.71 -22.84
CA ALA A 144 -32.43 -6.54 -22.17
C ALA A 144 -31.67 -6.91 -20.89
N LEU A 145 -32.17 -7.88 -20.10
CA LEU A 145 -31.47 -8.38 -18.90
C LEU A 145 -30.19 -9.15 -19.25
N TRP A 146 -30.28 -10.06 -20.24
CA TRP A 146 -29.11 -10.83 -20.69
C TRP A 146 -27.99 -9.93 -21.22
N SER A 147 -28.34 -8.87 -21.95
CA SER A 147 -27.38 -7.91 -22.49
C SER A 147 -26.68 -7.13 -21.36
N ARG A 148 -27.43 -6.64 -20.36
CA ARG A 148 -26.87 -5.89 -19.23
C ARG A 148 -25.96 -6.75 -18.39
N VAL A 149 -26.37 -7.97 -18.04
CA VAL A 149 -25.52 -8.83 -17.20
C VAL A 149 -24.26 -9.30 -17.94
N ASP A 150 -24.33 -9.51 -19.26
CA ASP A 150 -23.16 -9.85 -20.08
C ASP A 150 -22.14 -8.70 -20.08
N LEU A 151 -22.61 -7.45 -20.21
CA LEU A 151 -21.78 -6.25 -20.08
C LEU A 151 -21.19 -6.08 -18.67
N LEU A 152 -21.99 -6.27 -17.61
CA LEU A 152 -21.52 -6.16 -16.22
C LEU A 152 -20.45 -7.22 -15.89
N LEU A 153 -20.61 -8.45 -16.35
CA LEU A 153 -19.60 -9.50 -16.16
C LEU A 153 -18.30 -9.16 -16.89
N THR A 154 -18.39 -8.62 -18.11
CA THR A 154 -17.19 -8.20 -18.85
C THR A 154 -16.49 -7.03 -18.16
N ASP A 155 -17.24 -6.03 -17.69
CA ASP A 155 -16.67 -4.89 -16.94
C ASP A 155 -16.07 -5.34 -15.61
N ALA A 156 -16.72 -6.26 -14.88
CA ALA A 156 -16.18 -6.86 -13.66
C ALA A 156 -14.87 -7.59 -13.92
N PHE A 157 -14.79 -8.41 -14.97
CA PHE A 157 -13.56 -9.10 -15.35
C PHE A 157 -12.43 -8.12 -15.69
N ILE A 158 -12.71 -7.09 -16.48
CA ILE A 158 -11.74 -6.04 -16.85
C ILE A 158 -11.29 -5.27 -15.60
N SER A 159 -12.23 -4.88 -14.73
CA SER A 159 -11.93 -4.18 -13.47
C SER A 159 -11.03 -5.01 -12.56
N MET A 160 -11.34 -6.31 -12.37
CA MET A 160 -10.50 -7.21 -11.58
C MET A 160 -9.12 -7.41 -12.21
N ALA A 161 -9.03 -7.64 -13.52
CA ALA A 161 -7.76 -7.77 -14.23
C ALA A 161 -6.90 -6.52 -14.07
N LYS A 162 -7.51 -5.33 -14.13
CA LYS A 162 -6.86 -4.05 -13.90
C LYS A 162 -6.33 -3.95 -12.47
N ASP A 163 -7.16 -4.20 -11.48
CA ASP A 163 -6.81 -4.04 -10.07
C ASP A 163 -5.80 -5.09 -9.60
N ILE A 164 -5.83 -6.32 -10.16
CA ILE A 164 -4.84 -7.36 -9.88
C ILE A 164 -3.49 -6.99 -10.50
N LYS A 165 -3.48 -6.53 -11.76
CA LYS A 165 -2.25 -6.16 -12.45
C LYS A 165 -1.68 -4.83 -11.96
N LEU A 166 -2.52 -3.82 -11.86
CA LEU A 166 -2.09 -2.43 -11.66
C LEU A 166 -2.24 -1.94 -10.23
N GLY A 167 -3.09 -2.56 -9.44
CA GLY A 167 -3.49 -2.08 -8.12
C GLY A 167 -4.52 -0.95 -8.18
N ARG A 168 -5.06 -0.63 -7.02
CA ARG A 168 -6.06 0.44 -6.82
C ARG A 168 -5.41 1.77 -6.41
N LEU A 169 -4.21 1.70 -5.84
CA LEU A 169 -3.48 2.89 -5.43
C LEU A 169 -2.89 3.62 -6.65
N PRO A 170 -2.95 4.96 -6.67
CA PRO A 170 -2.36 5.73 -7.75
C PRO A 170 -0.85 5.56 -7.78
N LYS A 171 -0.27 5.70 -8.97
CA LYS A 171 1.19 5.77 -9.12
C LYS A 171 1.75 6.94 -8.31
N ASP A 172 2.89 6.71 -7.71
CA ASP A 172 3.66 7.70 -6.96
C ASP A 172 5.12 7.77 -7.46
N SER A 173 5.94 8.59 -6.78
CA SER A 173 7.35 8.81 -7.17
C SER A 173 8.26 7.59 -6.98
N ILE A 174 7.79 6.54 -6.32
CA ILE A 174 8.54 5.29 -6.10
C ILE A 174 7.98 4.12 -6.90
N THR A 175 6.95 4.35 -7.71
CA THR A 175 6.38 3.32 -8.58
C THR A 175 7.37 2.99 -9.69
N LEU A 176 7.81 1.74 -9.75
CA LEU A 176 8.84 1.27 -10.68
C LEU A 176 8.27 0.51 -11.88
N ARG A 177 7.01 0.07 -11.78
CA ARG A 177 6.32 -0.57 -12.89
C ARG A 177 6.17 0.42 -14.06
N LYS A 178 6.48 -0.05 -15.28
CA LYS A 178 6.47 0.78 -16.49
C LYS A 178 5.07 1.00 -17.04
N ASP A 179 4.25 -0.06 -17.07
CA ASP A 179 2.88 0.00 -17.56
C ASP A 179 1.97 0.73 -16.55
N SER A 180 1.02 1.48 -17.10
CA SER A 180 0.08 2.29 -16.30
C SER A 180 -1.36 2.07 -16.67
N VAL A 181 -1.60 1.38 -17.78
CA VAL A 181 -2.91 1.21 -18.36
C VAL A 181 -3.09 -0.25 -18.76
N LEU A 182 -4.27 -0.79 -18.52
CA LEU A 182 -4.69 -2.06 -19.08
C LEU A 182 -5.08 -1.81 -20.54
N THR A 183 -4.42 -2.48 -21.50
CA THR A 183 -4.71 -2.31 -22.90
C THR A 183 -5.88 -3.20 -23.36
N SER A 184 -6.64 -2.76 -24.36
CA SER A 184 -7.72 -3.55 -24.95
C SER A 184 -7.24 -4.90 -25.52
N ASP A 185 -6.01 -4.95 -26.04
CA ASP A 185 -5.42 -6.18 -26.54
C ASP A 185 -5.10 -7.18 -25.43
N LEU A 186 -4.67 -6.69 -24.25
CA LEU A 186 -4.47 -7.56 -23.10
C LEU A 186 -5.82 -8.10 -22.61
N CYS A 187 -6.84 -7.25 -22.49
CA CYS A 187 -8.19 -7.68 -22.12
C CYS A 187 -8.72 -8.76 -23.07
N ALA A 188 -8.61 -8.54 -24.39
CA ALA A 188 -9.04 -9.49 -25.39
C ALA A 188 -8.30 -10.83 -25.29
N ARG A 189 -6.96 -10.79 -25.09
CA ARG A 189 -6.17 -12.02 -24.87
C ARG A 189 -6.63 -12.79 -23.64
N GLN A 190 -6.84 -12.10 -22.50
CA GLN A 190 -7.25 -12.77 -21.27
C GLN A 190 -8.67 -13.34 -21.37
N LEU A 191 -9.62 -12.65 -22.00
CA LEU A 191 -10.94 -13.19 -22.28
C LEU A 191 -10.90 -14.42 -23.22
N ASN A 192 -10.00 -14.42 -24.20
CA ASN A 192 -9.79 -15.62 -25.03
C ASN A 192 -9.24 -16.80 -24.21
N VAL A 193 -8.34 -16.54 -23.23
CA VAL A 193 -7.89 -17.59 -22.30
C VAL A 193 -9.06 -18.14 -21.49
N VAL A 194 -9.95 -17.28 -20.97
CA VAL A 194 -11.18 -17.71 -20.29
C VAL A 194 -12.02 -18.61 -21.19
N LYS A 195 -12.27 -18.19 -22.42
CA LYS A 195 -13.09 -18.95 -23.40
C LYS A 195 -12.48 -20.31 -23.74
N GLN A 196 -11.16 -20.38 -23.90
CA GLN A 196 -10.46 -21.62 -24.29
C GLN A 196 -10.27 -22.58 -23.12
N SER A 197 -9.96 -22.05 -21.93
CA SER A 197 -9.65 -22.87 -20.75
C SER A 197 -10.85 -23.17 -19.87
N GLY A 198 -11.93 -22.41 -20.00
CA GLY A 198 -13.06 -22.44 -19.07
C GLY A 198 -12.76 -21.86 -17.68
N SER A 199 -11.57 -21.28 -17.46
CA SER A 199 -11.10 -20.82 -16.15
C SER A 199 -10.71 -19.34 -16.15
N VAL A 200 -11.31 -18.58 -15.23
CA VAL A 200 -10.98 -17.18 -14.98
C VAL A 200 -9.61 -17.08 -14.28
N GLU A 201 -9.30 -17.98 -13.36
CA GLU A 201 -8.04 -18.01 -12.64
C GLU A 201 -6.85 -18.11 -13.59
N ARG A 202 -6.91 -19.00 -14.59
CA ARG A 202 -5.85 -19.13 -15.61
C ARG A 202 -5.61 -17.86 -16.43
N ALA A 203 -6.65 -17.07 -16.63
CA ALA A 203 -6.53 -15.80 -17.32
C ALA A 203 -5.93 -14.70 -16.41
N ILE A 204 -6.18 -14.77 -15.12
CA ILE A 204 -5.77 -13.75 -14.14
C ILE A 204 -4.37 -14.00 -13.58
N GLU A 205 -4.00 -15.26 -13.33
CA GLU A 205 -2.71 -15.62 -12.71
C GLU A 205 -1.48 -14.95 -13.36
N PRO A 206 -1.35 -14.85 -14.69
CA PRO A 206 -0.20 -14.17 -15.31
C PRO A 206 -0.14 -12.66 -15.07
N LEU A 207 -1.21 -12.05 -14.56
CA LEU A 207 -1.29 -10.63 -14.27
C LEU A 207 -0.77 -10.29 -12.86
N GLU A 208 -0.63 -11.29 -11.98
CA GLU A 208 -0.19 -11.08 -10.61
C GLU A 208 1.30 -10.77 -10.50
N PRO A 209 1.72 -10.00 -9.48
CA PRO A 209 3.13 -9.78 -9.20
C PRO A 209 3.88 -11.08 -8.89
N ARG A 210 5.04 -11.27 -9.50
CA ARG A 210 5.90 -12.45 -9.26
C ARG A 210 6.77 -12.34 -8.02
N HIS A 211 6.75 -11.19 -7.32
CA HIS A 211 7.55 -10.95 -6.13
C HIS A 211 7.22 -11.97 -5.02
N LYS A 212 8.27 -12.62 -4.47
CA LYS A 212 8.11 -13.66 -3.42
C LYS A 212 7.26 -13.20 -2.23
N GLY A 213 7.44 -11.95 -1.79
CA GLY A 213 6.66 -11.38 -0.69
C GLY A 213 5.17 -11.24 -1.01
N TYR A 214 4.80 -10.94 -2.27
CA TYR A 214 3.41 -10.95 -2.70
C TYR A 214 2.81 -12.35 -2.65
N GLN A 215 3.54 -13.35 -3.15
CA GLN A 215 3.07 -14.74 -3.17
C GLN A 215 2.89 -15.30 -1.74
N LEU A 216 3.84 -15.03 -0.84
CA LEU A 216 3.71 -15.40 0.58
C LEU A 216 2.51 -14.71 1.25
N LEU A 217 2.26 -13.44 0.91
CA LEU A 217 1.10 -12.71 1.43
C LEU A 217 -0.21 -13.29 0.88
N LYS A 218 -0.25 -13.68 -0.40
CA LYS A 218 -1.39 -14.36 -1.04
C LYS A 218 -1.69 -15.72 -0.41
N GLU A 219 -0.68 -16.49 -0.04
CA GLU A 219 -0.87 -17.74 0.72
C GLU A 219 -1.39 -17.47 2.13
N GLY A 220 -0.82 -16.46 2.79
CA GLY A 220 -1.23 -16.06 4.14
C GLY A 220 -2.67 -15.56 4.21
N ILE A 221 -3.13 -14.82 3.19
CA ILE A 221 -4.49 -14.26 3.15
C ILE A 221 -5.56 -15.35 3.13
N ARG A 222 -5.31 -16.50 2.49
CA ARG A 222 -6.24 -17.62 2.49
C ARG A 222 -6.49 -18.13 3.92
N LYS A 223 -5.40 -18.38 4.67
CA LYS A 223 -5.49 -18.80 6.08
C LYS A 223 -6.16 -17.74 6.95
N PHE A 224 -5.88 -16.46 6.67
CA PHE A 224 -6.50 -15.34 7.37
C PHE A 224 -8.02 -15.30 7.15
N LEU A 225 -8.48 -15.43 5.91
CA LEU A 225 -9.90 -15.36 5.55
C LEU A 225 -10.71 -16.52 6.15
N ASP A 226 -10.10 -17.71 6.29
CA ASP A 226 -10.75 -18.89 6.89
C ASP A 226 -11.06 -18.69 8.39
N SER A 227 -10.35 -17.78 9.06
CA SER A 227 -10.49 -17.52 10.51
C SER A 227 -10.91 -16.09 10.87
N ALA A 228 -11.06 -15.21 9.86
CA ALA A 228 -11.34 -13.80 10.08
C ALA A 228 -12.73 -13.57 10.71
N ASP A 229 -12.75 -12.77 11.76
CA ASP A 229 -13.97 -12.33 12.44
C ASP A 229 -14.23 -10.83 12.17
N TYR A 230 -15.29 -10.56 11.41
CA TYR A 230 -15.65 -9.20 11.02
C TYR A 230 -16.62 -8.50 11.99
N ARG A 231 -16.92 -9.12 13.15
CA ARG A 231 -17.72 -8.49 14.20
C ARG A 231 -16.99 -7.26 14.75
N GLU A 232 -17.75 -6.32 15.28
CA GLU A 232 -17.18 -5.19 16.00
C GLU A 232 -16.43 -5.68 17.25
N ILE A 233 -15.31 -5.04 17.52
CA ILE A 233 -14.44 -5.39 18.64
C ILE A 233 -14.47 -4.29 19.70
N THR A 234 -14.25 -4.69 20.95
CA THR A 234 -14.07 -3.76 22.07
C THR A 234 -12.77 -2.99 21.91
N VAL A 235 -12.85 -1.66 21.81
CA VAL A 235 -11.68 -0.78 21.71
C VAL A 235 -11.08 -0.55 23.09
N VAL A 236 -9.81 -0.91 23.27
CA VAL A 236 -9.07 -0.72 24.52
C VAL A 236 -8.46 0.70 24.51
N PRO A 237 -8.82 1.61 25.44
CA PRO A 237 -8.20 2.92 25.54
C PRO A 237 -6.76 2.80 26.04
N LEU A 238 -5.93 3.82 25.78
CA LEU A 238 -4.63 3.90 26.44
C LEU A 238 -4.82 4.16 27.94
N PRO A 239 -4.05 3.49 28.82
CA PRO A 239 -4.21 3.66 30.26
C PRO A 239 -3.81 5.09 30.69
N ALA A 240 -4.70 5.73 31.46
CA ALA A 240 -4.51 7.02 32.10
C ALA A 240 -5.08 6.95 33.53
N ARG A 241 -4.74 7.92 34.38
CA ARG A 241 -5.18 7.91 35.80
C ARG A 241 -6.69 7.97 35.94
N ASP A 242 -7.34 8.69 35.06
CA ASP A 242 -8.79 8.98 35.05
C ASP A 242 -9.65 7.90 34.37
N ASN A 243 -9.02 6.97 33.64
CA ASN A 243 -9.75 5.91 32.88
C ASN A 243 -9.33 4.48 33.25
N MET A 244 -8.64 4.25 34.34
CA MET A 244 -8.01 2.97 34.68
C MET A 244 -9.02 1.80 34.74
N GLU A 245 -10.21 2.02 35.29
CA GLU A 245 -11.25 0.98 35.35
C GLU A 245 -11.83 0.66 33.97
N THR A 246 -12.10 1.67 33.15
CA THR A 246 -12.55 1.49 31.78
C THR A 246 -11.49 0.75 30.96
N TYR A 247 -10.22 1.11 31.11
CA TYR A 247 -9.10 0.42 30.47
C TYR A 247 -9.03 -1.06 30.86
N LYS A 248 -9.06 -1.39 32.16
CA LYS A 248 -9.00 -2.77 32.64
C LYS A 248 -10.14 -3.61 32.07
N LYS A 249 -11.38 -3.11 32.18
CA LYS A 249 -12.57 -3.80 31.65
C LYS A 249 -12.47 -4.01 30.15
N ALA A 250 -12.13 -2.97 29.39
CA ALA A 250 -11.98 -3.07 27.94
C ALA A 250 -10.87 -4.05 27.54
N LEU A 251 -9.73 -4.04 28.26
CA LEU A 251 -8.62 -4.97 28.00
C LEU A 251 -9.04 -6.43 28.26
N GLN A 252 -9.72 -6.70 29.36
CA GLN A 252 -10.23 -8.04 29.67
C GLN A 252 -11.22 -8.52 28.61
N THR A 253 -12.23 -7.70 28.27
CA THR A 253 -13.21 -8.02 27.23
C THR A 253 -12.52 -8.28 25.89
N ARG A 254 -11.59 -7.43 25.50
CA ARG A 254 -10.89 -7.59 24.22
C ARG A 254 -10.00 -8.84 24.16
N LEU A 255 -9.35 -9.20 25.28
CA LEU A 255 -8.59 -10.45 25.39
C LEU A 255 -9.50 -11.69 25.34
N TYR A 256 -10.69 -11.60 25.91
CA TYR A 256 -11.73 -12.65 25.78
C TYR A 256 -12.21 -12.78 24.32
N GLU A 257 -12.59 -11.68 23.67
CA GLU A 257 -12.98 -11.67 22.25
C GLU A 257 -11.89 -12.25 21.35
N ALA A 258 -10.62 -12.05 21.71
CA ALA A 258 -9.46 -12.61 20.98
C ALA A 258 -9.19 -14.10 21.31
N GLY A 259 -10.02 -14.75 22.12
CA GLY A 259 -9.85 -16.14 22.54
C GLY A 259 -8.66 -16.39 23.48
N LEU A 260 -8.18 -15.34 24.15
CA LEU A 260 -7.01 -15.40 25.03
C LEU A 260 -7.37 -15.46 26.52
N LEU A 261 -8.65 -15.27 26.86
CA LEU A 261 -9.22 -15.47 28.18
C LEU A 261 -10.46 -16.35 28.06
N SER A 262 -10.79 -17.14 29.09
CA SER A 262 -12.05 -17.86 29.21
C SER A 262 -13.16 -16.94 29.74
N GLN A 263 -14.42 -17.33 29.55
CA GLN A 263 -15.58 -16.57 29.98
C GLN A 263 -15.61 -16.32 31.52
N ASP A 264 -15.13 -17.29 32.29
CA ASP A 264 -15.04 -17.21 33.76
C ASP A 264 -13.92 -16.21 34.22
N SER A 265 -13.11 -15.71 33.33
CA SER A 265 -11.99 -14.83 33.61
C SER A 265 -12.33 -13.33 33.44
N VAL A 266 -13.61 -12.96 33.39
CA VAL A 266 -14.01 -11.52 33.28
C VAL A 266 -13.58 -10.72 34.51
N ALA A 267 -13.31 -11.40 35.65
CA ALA A 267 -12.69 -10.85 36.86
C ALA A 267 -11.24 -11.32 37.05
N ALA A 268 -10.52 -11.60 35.95
CA ALA A 268 -9.17 -12.13 36.01
C ALA A 268 -8.22 -11.22 36.77
N ASP A 269 -7.36 -11.83 37.57
CA ASP A 269 -6.30 -11.12 38.27
C ASP A 269 -5.20 -10.61 37.32
N SER A 270 -4.32 -9.78 37.85
CA SER A 270 -3.25 -9.16 37.05
C SER A 270 -2.28 -10.19 36.44
N VAL A 271 -2.10 -11.34 37.07
CA VAL A 271 -1.20 -12.42 36.60
C VAL A 271 -1.80 -13.11 35.37
N THR A 272 -3.10 -13.44 35.45
CA THR A 272 -3.86 -14.05 34.35
C THR A 272 -3.92 -13.11 33.13
N ILE A 273 -4.18 -11.83 33.35
CA ILE A 273 -4.17 -10.81 32.27
C ILE A 273 -2.78 -10.72 31.64
N ALA A 274 -1.70 -10.62 32.45
CA ALA A 274 -0.34 -10.56 31.92
C ALA A 274 0.03 -11.81 31.10
N ALA A 275 -0.42 -13.01 31.53
CA ALA A 275 -0.23 -14.24 30.78
C ALA A 275 -0.99 -14.23 29.44
N ALA A 276 -2.22 -13.71 29.40
CA ALA A 276 -3.00 -13.52 28.17
C ALA A 276 -2.32 -12.52 27.23
N VAL A 277 -1.83 -11.39 27.76
CA VAL A 277 -1.06 -10.41 26.99
C VAL A 277 0.20 -11.02 26.40
N LYS A 278 0.97 -11.83 27.16
CA LYS A 278 2.14 -12.55 26.63
C LYS A 278 1.78 -13.50 25.49
N ARG A 279 0.65 -14.23 25.59
CA ARG A 279 0.16 -15.08 24.47
C ARG A 279 -0.14 -14.26 23.22
N PHE A 280 -0.82 -13.10 23.40
CA PHE A 280 -1.08 -12.17 22.30
C PHE A 280 0.22 -11.65 21.68
N GLN A 281 1.14 -11.15 22.49
CA GLN A 281 2.44 -10.63 22.04
C GLN A 281 3.26 -11.68 21.27
N LYS A 282 3.22 -12.95 21.72
CA LYS A 282 3.85 -14.07 21.00
C LYS A 282 3.18 -14.32 19.65
N LYS A 283 1.84 -14.32 19.62
CA LYS A 283 1.05 -14.49 18.37
C LYS A 283 1.34 -13.40 17.36
N GLU A 284 1.44 -12.14 17.81
CA GLU A 284 1.69 -10.97 16.94
C GLU A 284 3.20 -10.71 16.71
N HIS A 285 4.08 -11.60 17.14
CA HIS A 285 5.54 -11.52 16.94
C HIS A 285 6.18 -10.22 17.47
N ILE A 286 5.66 -9.67 18.57
CA ILE A 286 6.21 -8.50 19.25
C ILE A 286 6.92 -8.89 20.55
N ALA A 287 7.58 -7.92 21.23
CA ALA A 287 8.26 -8.17 22.51
C ALA A 287 7.30 -8.73 23.56
N ILE A 288 7.69 -9.86 24.20
CA ILE A 288 6.84 -10.61 25.13
C ILE A 288 7.18 -10.16 26.56
N ASP A 289 6.65 -9.00 26.98
CA ASP A 289 6.86 -8.44 28.32
C ASP A 289 5.63 -8.59 29.25
N GLY A 290 4.49 -9.00 28.71
CA GLY A 290 3.22 -9.15 29.45
C GLY A 290 2.54 -7.83 29.79
N LYS A 291 2.98 -6.71 29.22
CA LYS A 291 2.40 -5.38 29.44
C LYS A 291 1.60 -4.94 28.21
N ALA A 292 0.36 -4.54 28.42
CA ALA A 292 -0.44 -3.94 27.35
C ALA A 292 -0.06 -2.46 27.17
N GLY A 293 1.17 -2.22 26.69
CA GLY A 293 1.64 -0.90 26.31
C GLY A 293 1.00 -0.40 25.01
N ALA A 294 1.27 0.85 24.61
CA ALA A 294 0.65 1.49 23.45
C ALA A 294 0.77 0.68 22.15
N GLY A 295 1.89 0.00 21.90
CA GLY A 295 2.05 -0.87 20.72
C GLY A 295 1.15 -2.09 20.78
N THR A 296 1.09 -2.79 21.91
CA THR A 296 0.21 -3.95 22.13
C THR A 296 -1.26 -3.57 22.00
N ILE A 297 -1.66 -2.42 22.59
CA ILE A 297 -3.05 -1.92 22.51
C ILE A 297 -3.43 -1.61 21.05
N ARG A 298 -2.55 -0.97 20.27
CA ARG A 298 -2.84 -0.70 18.85
C ARG A 298 -3.10 -1.98 18.06
N LEU A 299 -2.33 -3.04 18.30
CA LEU A 299 -2.53 -4.33 17.65
C LEU A 299 -3.81 -5.03 18.15
N LEU A 300 -4.11 -4.97 19.46
CA LEU A 300 -5.36 -5.48 20.03
C LEU A 300 -6.60 -4.79 19.42
N ASN A 301 -6.51 -3.49 19.18
CA ASN A 301 -7.57 -2.68 18.59
C ASN A 301 -7.69 -2.84 17.05
N MET A 302 -6.82 -3.64 16.44
CA MET A 302 -6.90 -3.90 15.00
C MET A 302 -7.91 -5.02 14.75
N SER A 303 -9.10 -4.66 14.26
CA SER A 303 -10.10 -5.65 13.82
C SER A 303 -9.62 -6.42 12.60
N ASP A 304 -10.21 -7.58 12.32
CA ASP A 304 -9.84 -8.33 11.12
C ASP A 304 -10.25 -7.61 9.83
N ARG A 305 -11.24 -6.72 9.89
CA ARG A 305 -11.54 -5.78 8.81
C ARG A 305 -10.36 -4.83 8.55
N GLU A 306 -9.80 -4.21 9.59
CA GLU A 306 -8.62 -3.34 9.47
C GLU A 306 -7.38 -4.12 9.02
N LYS A 307 -7.18 -5.34 9.50
CA LYS A 307 -6.11 -6.24 9.03
C LYS A 307 -6.25 -6.53 7.55
N PHE A 308 -7.47 -6.84 7.08
CA PHE A 308 -7.73 -7.07 5.67
C PHE A 308 -7.41 -5.84 4.80
N ILE A 309 -7.81 -4.63 5.23
CA ILE A 309 -7.48 -3.39 4.52
C ILE A 309 -5.96 -3.20 4.42
N ARG A 310 -5.20 -3.46 5.50
CA ARG A 310 -3.73 -3.40 5.46
C ARG A 310 -3.11 -4.42 4.51
N ILE A 311 -3.69 -5.62 4.45
CA ILE A 311 -3.29 -6.63 3.46
C ILE A 311 -3.53 -6.10 2.05
N ALA A 312 -4.71 -5.56 1.76
CA ALA A 312 -5.06 -5.00 0.47
C ALA A 312 -4.10 -3.87 0.05
N ILE A 313 -3.80 -2.93 0.96
CA ILE A 313 -2.84 -1.85 0.74
C ILE A 313 -1.44 -2.42 0.46
N THR A 314 -0.99 -3.41 1.23
CA THR A 314 0.33 -4.01 1.04
C THR A 314 0.42 -4.78 -0.27
N MET A 315 -0.62 -5.52 -0.66
CA MET A 315 -0.70 -6.18 -1.96
C MET A 315 -0.60 -5.16 -3.11
N ASP A 316 -1.27 -4.02 -2.98
CA ASP A 316 -1.17 -2.95 -3.98
C ASP A 316 0.23 -2.33 -4.05
N ARG A 317 0.91 -2.16 -2.92
CA ARG A 317 2.30 -1.69 -2.91
C ARG A 317 3.26 -2.66 -3.61
N TYR A 318 3.03 -3.98 -3.54
CA TYR A 318 3.78 -4.94 -4.34
C TYR A 318 3.56 -4.76 -5.84
N LYS A 319 2.36 -4.38 -6.27
CA LYS A 319 2.03 -4.10 -7.68
C LYS A 319 2.73 -2.86 -8.24
N MET A 320 3.31 -2.01 -7.38
CA MET A 320 4.11 -0.85 -7.77
C MET A 320 5.60 -1.21 -8.03
N LEU A 321 6.04 -2.39 -7.65
CA LEU A 321 7.40 -2.88 -7.90
C LEU A 321 7.57 -3.26 -9.37
N PRO A 322 8.81 -3.40 -9.88
CA PRO A 322 9.04 -3.94 -11.22
C PRO A 322 8.59 -5.41 -11.28
N ASP A 323 8.19 -5.86 -12.46
CA ASP A 323 7.74 -7.25 -12.69
C ASP A 323 8.83 -8.28 -12.30
N THR A 324 10.10 -7.90 -12.47
CA THR A 324 11.26 -8.71 -12.07
C THR A 324 12.19 -7.87 -11.22
N MET A 325 12.45 -8.32 -10.01
CA MET A 325 13.43 -7.70 -9.12
C MET A 325 14.85 -8.05 -9.59
N PRO A 326 15.85 -7.17 -9.34
CA PRO A 326 17.26 -7.53 -9.55
C PRO A 326 17.63 -8.79 -8.75
N ALA A 327 18.59 -9.58 -9.27
CA ALA A 327 19.08 -10.76 -8.55
C ALA A 327 19.62 -10.42 -7.15
N ARG A 328 20.20 -9.23 -6.99
CA ARG A 328 20.72 -8.72 -5.71
C ARG A 328 20.24 -7.32 -5.42
N TYR A 329 19.74 -7.09 -4.19
CA TYR A 329 19.28 -5.78 -3.75
C TYR A 329 19.15 -5.70 -2.23
N ILE A 330 19.20 -4.50 -1.71
CA ILE A 330 18.88 -4.21 -0.32
C ILE A 330 17.39 -3.86 -0.23
N TRP A 331 16.69 -4.57 0.65
CA TRP A 331 15.31 -4.33 1.01
C TRP A 331 15.21 -3.82 2.43
N VAL A 332 14.71 -2.61 2.61
CA VAL A 332 14.46 -2.00 3.91
C VAL A 332 12.95 -1.88 4.10
N ASN A 333 12.38 -2.52 5.11
CA ASN A 333 10.99 -2.31 5.51
C ASN A 333 10.95 -1.47 6.80
N LEU A 334 10.49 -0.22 6.69
CA LEU A 334 10.50 0.73 7.80
C LEU A 334 9.58 0.31 8.95
N PRO A 335 8.29 -0.07 8.74
CA PRO A 335 7.41 -0.54 9.81
C PRO A 335 7.93 -1.79 10.53
N ALA A 336 8.59 -2.68 9.83
CA ALA A 336 9.13 -3.92 10.38
C ALA A 336 10.48 -3.72 11.09
N TYR A 337 11.10 -2.55 10.96
CA TYR A 337 12.42 -2.23 11.52
C TYR A 337 13.53 -3.20 11.12
N TYR A 338 13.52 -3.69 9.89
CA TYR A 338 14.59 -4.54 9.37
C TYR A 338 15.10 -4.10 8.00
N MET A 339 16.32 -4.54 7.69
CA MET A 339 16.93 -4.55 6.37
C MET A 339 17.32 -5.97 6.02
N LYS A 340 17.09 -6.36 4.76
CA LYS A 340 17.60 -7.61 4.16
C LYS A 340 18.48 -7.29 2.96
N LEU A 341 19.61 -7.94 2.83
CA LEU A 341 20.29 -8.10 1.55
C LEU A 341 19.74 -9.38 0.91
N ILE A 342 19.09 -9.23 -0.22
CA ILE A 342 18.53 -10.34 -0.98
C ILE A 342 19.52 -10.73 -2.08
N ASN A 343 19.73 -12.01 -2.24
CA ASN A 343 20.50 -12.62 -3.33
C ASN A 343 19.70 -13.80 -3.87
N ASN A 344 19.25 -13.72 -5.14
CA ASN A 344 18.40 -14.72 -5.80
C ASN A 344 17.24 -15.20 -4.90
N ASP A 345 16.39 -14.23 -4.49
CA ASP A 345 15.20 -14.42 -3.63
C ASP A 345 15.46 -14.98 -2.22
N SER A 346 16.72 -15.11 -1.81
CA SER A 346 17.12 -15.53 -0.47
C SER A 346 17.72 -14.36 0.32
N ALA A 347 17.40 -14.28 1.61
CA ALA A 347 17.99 -13.27 2.50
C ALA A 347 19.38 -13.74 2.95
N GLU A 348 20.43 -13.11 2.46
CA GLU A 348 21.83 -13.38 2.82
C GLU A 348 22.25 -12.64 4.09
N VAL A 349 21.84 -11.39 4.22
CA VAL A 349 22.05 -10.59 5.43
C VAL A 349 20.70 -10.10 5.94
N LEU A 350 20.43 -10.37 7.21
CA LEU A 350 19.28 -9.82 7.93
C LEU A 350 19.82 -8.90 9.04
N SER A 351 19.32 -7.69 9.12
CA SER A 351 19.73 -6.69 10.11
C SER A 351 18.53 -5.97 10.71
N LYS A 352 18.57 -5.71 12.02
CA LYS A 352 17.70 -4.69 12.59
C LYS A 352 18.12 -3.32 12.09
N ILE A 353 17.14 -2.41 12.00
CA ILE A 353 17.39 -1.00 11.68
C ILE A 353 16.76 -0.07 12.70
N ILE A 354 17.28 1.17 12.72
CA ILE A 354 16.65 2.32 13.37
C ILE A 354 16.34 3.33 12.27
N CYS A 355 15.07 3.68 12.12
CA CYS A 355 14.60 4.65 11.12
C CYS A 355 14.18 5.99 11.78
N GLY A 356 13.73 6.93 10.97
CA GLY A 356 13.31 8.26 11.41
C GLY A 356 12.11 8.24 12.35
N LYS A 357 12.05 9.23 13.23
CA LYS A 357 10.87 9.51 14.08
C LYS A 357 9.67 9.89 13.20
N PRO A 358 8.41 9.80 13.69
CA PRO A 358 7.24 10.25 12.96
C PRO A 358 7.31 11.70 12.44
N VAL A 359 8.00 12.58 13.19
CA VAL A 359 8.22 14.00 12.84
C VAL A 359 9.42 14.23 11.92
N THR A 360 10.29 13.22 11.74
CA THR A 360 11.47 13.24 10.87
C THR A 360 11.58 11.90 10.12
N ARG A 361 10.58 11.59 9.31
CA ARG A 361 10.40 10.28 8.67
C ARG A 361 11.58 9.89 7.79
N SER A 362 11.93 8.62 7.77
CA SER A 362 12.75 8.07 6.70
C SER A 362 11.87 8.01 5.43
N PRO A 363 12.35 8.55 4.30
CA PRO A 363 11.57 8.54 3.06
C PRO A 363 11.55 7.13 2.44
N VAL A 364 10.43 6.79 1.81
CA VAL A 364 10.37 5.69 0.86
C VAL A 364 11.08 6.11 -0.42
N LEU A 365 11.98 5.29 -0.94
CA LEU A 365 12.76 5.60 -2.14
C LEU A 365 13.36 4.36 -2.80
N THR A 366 13.82 4.52 -4.02
CA THR A 366 14.67 3.57 -4.75
C THR A 366 15.96 4.28 -5.16
N SER A 367 17.09 3.63 -4.93
CA SER A 367 18.41 4.13 -5.29
C SER A 367 19.41 2.97 -5.43
N ALA A 368 20.71 3.26 -5.46
CA ALA A 368 21.77 2.26 -5.44
C ALA A 368 23.00 2.78 -4.69
N ILE A 369 23.65 1.92 -3.88
CA ILE A 369 24.89 2.23 -3.20
C ILE A 369 26.00 2.39 -4.24
N TYR A 370 26.76 3.49 -4.12
CA TYR A 370 27.88 3.80 -5.02
C TYR A 370 29.23 3.92 -4.30
N ASN A 371 29.24 4.12 -2.99
CA ASN A 371 30.45 4.03 -2.18
C ASN A 371 30.14 3.78 -0.68
N MET A 372 31.19 3.39 0.05
CA MET A 372 31.22 3.33 1.51
C MET A 372 32.30 4.29 2.03
N VAL A 373 32.06 4.88 3.21
CA VAL A 373 33.01 5.80 3.86
C VAL A 373 33.27 5.33 5.28
N THR A 374 34.52 5.00 5.60
CA THR A 374 34.96 4.67 6.96
C THR A 374 35.16 5.95 7.76
N TYR A 375 34.91 5.91 9.07
CA TYR A 375 35.05 7.03 10.01
C TYR A 375 34.56 8.37 9.42
N PRO A 376 33.27 8.43 8.99
CA PRO A 376 32.73 9.58 8.30
C PRO A 376 32.65 10.80 9.21
N GLN A 377 32.85 11.98 8.63
CA GLN A 377 32.42 13.22 9.28
C GLN A 377 30.92 13.43 9.00
N TRP A 378 30.20 14.00 9.96
CA TRP A 378 28.80 14.31 9.80
C TRP A 378 28.54 15.81 9.69
N THR A 379 28.26 16.29 8.48
CA THR A 379 27.74 17.65 8.27
C THR A 379 26.24 17.62 8.53
N MET A 380 25.79 18.44 9.47
CA MET A 380 24.39 18.44 9.90
C MET A 380 23.49 19.17 8.90
N PRO A 381 22.32 18.60 8.56
CA PRO A 381 21.28 19.30 7.82
C PRO A 381 20.73 20.50 8.61
N ASN A 382 20.32 21.55 7.88
CA ASN A 382 19.75 22.76 8.51
C ASN A 382 18.54 22.46 9.43
N SER A 383 17.74 21.46 9.09
CA SER A 383 16.61 21.03 9.92
C SER A 383 17.01 20.58 11.33
N ILE A 384 18.18 19.92 11.48
CA ILE A 384 18.74 19.51 12.78
C ILE A 384 19.36 20.72 13.46
N ILE A 385 20.06 21.56 12.71
CA ILE A 385 20.65 22.79 13.25
C ILE A 385 19.56 23.65 13.91
N VAL A 386 18.45 23.88 13.22
CA VAL A 386 17.35 24.72 13.73
C VAL A 386 16.63 24.09 14.92
N LYS A 387 16.39 22.77 14.89
CA LYS A 387 15.58 22.09 15.91
C LYS A 387 16.37 21.68 17.16
N GLU A 388 17.67 21.46 17.05
CA GLU A 388 18.48 20.89 18.12
C GLU A 388 19.72 21.74 18.49
N VAL A 389 20.51 22.13 17.47
CA VAL A 389 21.76 22.86 17.73
C VAL A 389 21.49 24.26 18.25
N LEU A 390 20.63 25.02 17.58
CA LEU A 390 20.30 26.39 17.99
C LEU A 390 19.66 26.46 19.38
N PRO A 391 18.66 25.65 19.75
CA PRO A 391 18.16 25.61 21.11
C PRO A 391 19.23 25.15 22.12
N GLY A 392 20.06 24.17 21.75
CA GLY A 392 21.11 23.63 22.61
C GLY A 392 22.18 24.66 22.95
N VAL A 393 22.72 25.36 21.96
CA VAL A 393 23.78 26.35 22.16
C VAL A 393 23.27 27.61 22.86
N LYS A 394 22.02 28.00 22.66
CA LYS A 394 21.40 29.12 23.39
C LYS A 394 21.21 28.82 24.88
N LYS A 395 21.01 27.55 25.22
CA LYS A 395 20.87 27.10 26.63
C LYS A 395 22.20 26.84 27.31
N ASP A 396 23.19 26.37 26.56
CA ASP A 396 24.50 25.96 27.09
C ASP A 396 25.61 26.36 26.11
N THR A 397 26.39 27.36 26.46
CA THR A 397 27.52 27.85 25.65
C THR A 397 28.57 26.77 25.37
N GLY A 398 28.73 25.78 26.27
CA GLY A 398 29.61 24.62 26.09
C GLY A 398 29.08 23.53 25.18
N TYR A 399 27.88 23.71 24.55
CA TYR A 399 27.18 22.71 23.76
C TYR A 399 28.04 22.09 22.64
N PHE A 400 28.75 22.93 21.88
CA PHE A 400 29.59 22.47 20.77
C PHE A 400 30.70 21.54 21.26
N ARG A 401 31.44 21.96 22.32
CA ARG A 401 32.51 21.14 22.90
C ARG A 401 31.99 19.83 23.49
N LYS A 402 30.87 19.86 24.23
CA LYS A 402 30.25 18.65 24.80
C LYS A 402 29.80 17.65 23.78
N LYS A 403 29.44 18.09 22.56
CA LYS A 403 28.95 17.26 21.45
C LYS A 403 30.05 16.93 20.44
N GLY A 404 31.25 17.44 20.56
CA GLY A 404 32.32 17.28 19.59
C GLY A 404 31.96 17.89 18.20
N TYR A 405 31.30 19.06 18.23
CA TYR A 405 30.90 19.77 17.02
C TYR A 405 31.87 20.90 16.72
N SER A 406 32.22 21.04 15.42
CA SER A 406 32.92 22.20 14.89
C SER A 406 31.98 23.07 14.08
N LEU A 407 32.22 24.36 14.06
CA LEU A 407 31.52 25.35 13.27
C LEU A 407 32.43 25.79 12.14
N ILE A 408 31.97 25.64 10.88
CA ILE A 408 32.81 25.91 9.70
C ILE A 408 32.13 27.00 8.87
N ASP A 409 32.88 28.02 8.48
CA ASP A 409 32.39 29.10 7.61
C ASP A 409 32.27 28.66 6.13
N ASP A 410 31.84 29.56 5.26
CA ASP A 410 31.70 29.33 3.82
C ASP A 410 33.07 29.17 3.11
N LYS A 411 34.16 29.67 3.70
CA LYS A 411 35.52 29.54 3.20
C LYS A 411 36.22 28.25 3.68
N GLY A 412 35.56 27.49 4.61
CA GLY A 412 36.10 26.26 5.15
C GLY A 412 36.94 26.45 6.43
N ASN A 413 36.99 27.65 7.01
CA ASN A 413 37.70 27.91 8.25
C ASN A 413 36.86 27.52 9.47
N GLU A 414 37.50 27.03 10.51
CA GLU A 414 36.84 26.77 11.78
C GLU A 414 36.55 28.09 12.51
N VAL A 415 35.35 28.26 13.00
CA VAL A 415 34.85 29.44 13.72
C VAL A 415 34.65 29.05 15.18
N ASP A 416 35.16 29.88 16.08
CA ASP A 416 34.92 29.70 17.52
C ASP A 416 33.42 29.91 17.85
N PRO A 417 32.69 28.87 18.32
CA PRO A 417 31.28 28.99 18.67
C PRO A 417 30.98 30.04 19.76
N TYR A 418 31.97 30.39 20.57
CA TYR A 418 31.80 31.40 21.63
C TYR A 418 31.78 32.85 21.09
N THR A 419 32.30 33.08 19.89
CA THR A 419 32.29 34.41 19.23
C THR A 419 31.01 34.70 18.47
N VAL A 420 30.10 33.70 18.33
CA VAL A 420 28.88 33.81 17.54
C VAL A 420 27.71 34.31 18.38
N GLU A 421 27.05 35.36 17.93
CA GLU A 421 25.83 35.89 18.56
C GLU A 421 24.61 35.00 18.21
N TRP A 422 24.46 33.86 18.90
CA TRP A 422 23.43 32.84 18.65
C TRP A 422 22.00 33.37 18.75
N ALA A 423 21.78 34.45 19.52
CA ALA A 423 20.46 35.05 19.67
C ALA A 423 19.86 35.56 18.34
N LYS A 424 20.70 35.97 17.39
CA LYS A 424 20.32 36.49 16.09
C LYS A 424 19.70 35.41 15.16
N TYR A 425 20.00 34.13 15.39
CA TYR A 425 19.60 33.06 14.47
C TYR A 425 18.34 32.33 14.95
N ARG A 426 17.37 32.14 14.04
CA ARG A 426 16.11 31.42 14.32
C ARG A 426 15.80 30.36 13.27
N LYS A 427 16.07 30.60 11.97
CA LYS A 427 15.71 29.74 10.83
C LYS A 427 16.90 29.02 10.20
N GLY A 428 18.11 29.23 10.69
CA GLY A 428 19.36 28.68 10.19
C GLY A 428 20.54 29.56 10.60
N ILE A 429 21.74 29.13 10.23
CA ILE A 429 22.98 29.82 10.47
C ILE A 429 23.82 29.86 9.17
N PRO A 430 24.68 30.86 8.96
CA PRO A 430 25.56 30.95 7.80
C PRO A 430 26.80 30.04 7.91
N TYR A 431 26.74 29.03 8.76
CA TYR A 431 27.85 28.13 9.05
C TYR A 431 27.41 26.67 8.83
N LYS A 432 28.37 25.79 8.57
CA LYS A 432 28.19 24.35 8.63
C LYS A 432 28.52 23.88 10.04
N VAL A 433 27.64 23.06 10.60
CA VAL A 433 27.94 22.33 11.85
C VAL A 433 28.41 20.94 11.45
N VAL A 434 29.59 20.57 11.88
CA VAL A 434 30.24 19.30 11.54
C VAL A 434 30.59 18.54 12.81
N GLN A 435 30.23 17.28 12.89
CA GLN A 435 30.77 16.34 13.88
C GLN A 435 31.96 15.63 13.25
N GLY A 436 33.12 15.72 13.94
CA GLY A 436 34.37 15.11 13.51
C GLY A 436 34.29 13.58 13.43
N SER A 437 35.25 12.97 12.74
CA SER A 437 35.43 11.51 12.73
C SER A 437 35.78 10.99 14.12
N GLY A 438 35.30 9.80 14.47
CA GLY A 438 35.60 9.18 15.77
C GLY A 438 34.55 8.16 16.16
N ASP A 439 34.84 7.39 17.21
CA ASP A 439 33.92 6.34 17.73
C ASP A 439 32.61 6.95 18.28
N ASP A 440 32.65 8.21 18.72
CA ASP A 440 31.48 8.94 19.23
C ASP A 440 30.64 9.63 18.16
N ASN A 441 31.03 9.50 16.87
CA ASN A 441 30.27 10.09 15.80
C ASN A 441 28.89 9.42 15.66
N ALA A 442 27.85 10.22 15.48
CA ALA A 442 26.47 9.74 15.37
C ALA A 442 26.25 8.77 14.19
N LEU A 443 27.09 8.87 13.15
CA LEU A 443 27.09 7.97 12.00
C LEU A 443 27.83 6.64 12.23
N GLY A 444 28.41 6.46 13.43
CA GLY A 444 29.28 5.32 13.71
C GLY A 444 30.54 5.32 12.85
N VAL A 445 31.04 4.14 12.56
CA VAL A 445 32.34 3.95 11.88
C VAL A 445 32.22 3.68 10.37
N LEU A 446 31.01 3.46 9.85
CA LEU A 446 30.79 3.21 8.42
C LEU A 446 29.48 3.82 7.92
N LYS A 447 29.56 4.43 6.73
CA LYS A 447 28.45 5.04 6.02
C LYS A 447 28.37 4.49 4.59
N PHE A 448 27.16 4.18 4.13
CA PHE A 448 26.84 3.70 2.78
C PHE A 448 26.08 4.80 2.04
N ASN A 449 26.67 5.35 0.99
CA ASN A 449 26.09 6.44 0.24
C ASN A 449 25.32 5.92 -0.99
N PHE A 450 24.14 6.48 -1.20
CA PHE A 450 23.32 6.32 -2.40
C PHE A 450 22.63 7.64 -2.76
N GLY A 451 22.44 7.87 -4.08
CA GLY A 451 21.91 9.13 -4.58
C GLY A 451 20.44 9.32 -4.23
N ASN A 452 20.09 10.45 -3.59
CA ASN A 452 18.71 10.83 -3.34
C ASN A 452 18.60 12.31 -2.96
N LYS A 453 17.41 12.90 -3.14
CA LYS A 453 17.14 14.32 -2.83
C LYS A 453 16.93 14.61 -1.33
N TYR A 454 16.85 13.59 -0.49
CA TYR A 454 16.54 13.70 0.93
C TYR A 454 17.80 13.72 1.81
N ALA A 455 18.99 13.56 1.23
CA ALA A 455 20.27 13.45 1.94
C ALA A 455 20.26 12.34 3.03
N VAL A 456 19.57 11.22 2.76
CA VAL A 456 19.55 10.05 3.63
C VAL A 456 20.54 8.98 3.13
N TYR A 457 21.01 8.15 4.05
CA TYR A 457 21.96 7.09 3.80
C TYR A 457 21.78 5.96 4.81
N LEU A 458 22.39 4.78 4.54
CA LEU A 458 22.54 3.73 5.54
C LEU A 458 23.86 3.96 6.31
N HIS A 459 23.90 3.68 7.62
CA HIS A 459 25.10 3.87 8.41
C HIS A 459 25.09 3.05 9.72
N ASP A 460 26.25 2.89 10.33
CA ASP A 460 26.42 2.42 11.70
C ASP A 460 25.95 3.48 12.70
N THR A 461 26.15 3.28 13.98
CA THR A 461 25.85 4.25 15.06
C THR A 461 26.70 4.01 16.28
N ASN A 462 27.07 5.06 17.00
CA ASN A 462 27.65 5.00 18.34
C ASN A 462 26.65 4.49 19.39
N GLN A 463 25.33 4.58 19.13
CA GLN A 463 24.25 4.19 20.04
C GLN A 463 23.70 2.79 19.72
N ARG A 464 24.58 1.79 19.60
CA ARG A 464 24.20 0.41 19.22
C ARG A 464 23.22 -0.25 20.18
N TYR A 465 23.18 0.16 21.46
CA TYR A 465 22.21 -0.32 22.45
C TYR A 465 20.76 -0.05 22.07
N LEU A 466 20.48 0.94 21.22
CA LEU A 466 19.13 1.26 20.74
C LEU A 466 18.52 0.16 19.86
N PHE A 467 19.32 -0.74 19.29
CA PHE A 467 18.79 -1.88 18.53
C PHE A 467 18.06 -2.90 19.41
N ALA A 468 18.23 -2.85 20.74
CA ALA A 468 17.46 -3.66 21.70
C ALA A 468 16.03 -3.12 21.92
N GLN A 469 15.76 -1.88 21.53
CA GLN A 469 14.43 -1.29 21.64
C GLN A 469 13.42 -1.98 20.71
N THR A 470 12.18 -2.12 21.18
CA THR A 470 11.07 -2.61 20.35
C THR A 470 10.67 -1.56 19.30
N VAL A 471 10.48 -0.31 19.71
CA VAL A 471 10.20 0.82 18.82
C VAL A 471 11.52 1.44 18.41
N ARG A 472 11.83 1.36 17.13
CA ARG A 472 13.12 1.84 16.58
C ARG A 472 12.96 3.00 15.59
N SER A 473 11.87 3.73 15.64
CA SER A 473 11.69 5.00 14.93
C SER A 473 12.29 6.16 15.74
N LEU A 474 13.63 6.26 15.76
CA LEU A 474 14.38 7.12 16.69
C LEU A 474 15.34 8.10 15.99
N SER A 475 15.63 7.94 14.69
CA SER A 475 16.59 8.77 13.95
C SER A 475 15.95 10.05 13.39
N HIS A 476 16.78 10.86 12.72
CA HIS A 476 16.36 12.07 12.01
C HIS A 476 16.05 11.83 10.51
N GLY A 477 15.89 10.57 10.11
CA GLY A 477 15.54 10.20 8.74
C GLY A 477 16.52 9.21 8.08
N CYS A 478 17.79 9.23 8.44
CA CYS A 478 18.75 8.21 8.00
C CYS A 478 18.47 6.86 8.66
N VAL A 479 18.92 5.78 8.04
CA VAL A 479 18.66 4.41 8.49
C VAL A 479 19.95 3.84 9.11
N ARG A 480 19.93 3.59 10.43
CA ARG A 480 21.01 2.91 11.13
C ARG A 480 20.88 1.41 10.95
N VAL A 481 21.98 0.72 10.69
CA VAL A 481 22.04 -0.71 10.39
C VAL A 481 22.85 -1.42 11.46
N GLN A 482 22.29 -2.44 12.10
CA GLN A 482 23.00 -3.19 13.15
C GLN A 482 24.13 -4.04 12.57
N GLU A 483 23.85 -4.78 11.52
CA GLU A 483 24.80 -5.70 10.85
C GLU A 483 25.58 -4.99 9.72
N TRP A 484 25.98 -3.75 9.97
CA TRP A 484 26.65 -2.90 8.98
C TRP A 484 27.93 -3.53 8.40
N LEU A 485 28.71 -4.25 9.22
CA LEU A 485 29.94 -4.88 8.77
C LEU A 485 29.68 -6.08 7.84
N LYS A 486 28.70 -6.93 8.19
CA LYS A 486 28.25 -8.01 7.29
C LYS A 486 27.76 -7.48 5.96
N LEU A 487 26.98 -6.37 6.01
CA LEU A 487 26.53 -5.68 4.80
C LEU A 487 27.70 -5.17 3.97
N ALA A 488 28.71 -4.55 4.60
CA ALA A 488 29.90 -4.05 3.90
C ALA A 488 30.67 -5.17 3.20
N TYR A 489 30.91 -6.28 3.88
CA TYR A 489 31.59 -7.42 3.30
C TYR A 489 30.83 -8.06 2.14
N ALA A 490 29.51 -8.18 2.27
CA ALA A 490 28.67 -8.68 1.19
C ALA A 490 28.71 -7.73 -0.03
N ILE A 491 28.65 -6.42 0.17
CA ILE A 491 28.79 -5.45 -0.92
C ILE A 491 30.15 -5.59 -1.62
N ILE A 492 31.24 -5.72 -0.86
CA ILE A 492 32.59 -5.91 -1.42
C ILE A 492 32.67 -7.21 -2.21
N HIS A 493 32.09 -8.30 -1.67
CA HIS A 493 32.07 -9.61 -2.33
C HIS A 493 31.38 -9.56 -3.71
N TYR A 494 30.36 -8.73 -3.87
CA TYR A 494 29.61 -8.60 -5.12
C TYR A 494 30.08 -7.48 -6.04
N ASP A 495 31.02 -6.65 -5.57
CA ASP A 495 31.53 -5.51 -6.35
C ASP A 495 32.52 -5.90 -7.44
N ASP A 496 33.18 -7.06 -7.30
CA ASP A 496 34.13 -7.57 -8.29
C ASP A 496 34.02 -9.10 -8.37
N THR A 497 34.19 -9.64 -9.57
CA THR A 497 34.27 -11.10 -9.79
C THR A 497 35.66 -11.66 -9.52
N ASP A 498 36.68 -10.81 -9.44
CA ASP A 498 38.07 -11.14 -9.13
C ASP A 498 38.24 -11.29 -7.61
N SER A 499 38.53 -12.50 -7.16
CA SER A 499 38.72 -12.82 -5.75
C SER A 499 39.88 -12.07 -5.09
N VAL A 500 40.96 -11.81 -5.84
CA VAL A 500 42.13 -11.05 -5.34
C VAL A 500 41.76 -9.59 -5.11
N LYS A 501 41.09 -8.96 -6.05
CA LYS A 501 40.60 -7.56 -5.87
C LYS A 501 39.58 -7.47 -4.73
N THR A 502 38.71 -8.44 -4.58
CA THR A 502 37.76 -8.53 -3.48
C THR A 502 38.47 -8.64 -2.13
N ALA A 503 39.49 -9.51 -2.01
CA ALA A 503 40.32 -9.63 -0.81
C ALA A 503 41.03 -8.32 -0.48
N VAL A 504 41.69 -7.69 -1.47
CA VAL A 504 42.38 -6.38 -1.28
C VAL A 504 41.41 -5.29 -0.79
N LYS A 505 40.18 -5.23 -1.33
CA LYS A 505 39.19 -4.25 -0.87
C LYS A 505 38.74 -4.52 0.57
N ARG A 506 38.59 -5.80 0.94
CA ARG A 506 38.23 -6.21 2.29
C ARG A 506 39.34 -5.85 3.29
N ASP A 507 40.59 -6.23 2.98
CA ASP A 507 41.76 -5.93 3.82
C ASP A 507 41.95 -4.41 3.98
N SER A 508 41.71 -3.64 2.90
CA SER A 508 41.75 -2.19 2.95
C SER A 508 40.67 -1.63 3.90
N LEU A 509 39.42 -2.14 3.81
CA LEU A 509 38.34 -1.73 4.72
C LEU A 509 38.71 -2.03 6.18
N ASP A 510 39.20 -3.23 6.46
CA ASP A 510 39.57 -3.67 7.81
C ASP A 510 40.75 -2.85 8.37
N SER A 511 41.76 -2.58 7.54
CA SER A 511 42.89 -1.72 7.90
C SER A 511 42.43 -0.29 8.21
N TRP A 512 41.57 0.33 7.40
CA TRP A 512 41.07 1.68 7.65
C TRP A 512 40.18 1.77 8.89
N LEU A 513 39.41 0.74 9.18
CA LEU A 513 38.63 0.64 10.40
C LEU A 513 39.54 0.51 11.64
N ALA A 514 40.57 -0.32 11.58
CA ALA A 514 41.53 -0.50 12.67
C ALA A 514 42.36 0.77 12.92
N GLN A 515 42.76 1.49 11.89
CA GLN A 515 43.49 2.76 11.98
C GLN A 515 42.58 3.94 12.32
N LYS A 516 41.26 3.77 12.36
CA LYS A 516 40.25 4.81 12.60
C LYS A 516 40.36 6.00 11.63
N VAL A 517 40.68 5.71 10.38
CA VAL A 517 40.88 6.74 9.35
C VAL A 517 39.69 6.88 8.43
N LYS A 518 39.38 8.11 8.06
CA LYS A 518 38.38 8.42 7.04
C LYS A 518 38.93 8.05 5.65
N ARG A 519 38.29 7.09 4.99
CA ARG A 519 38.58 6.70 3.61
C ARG A 519 37.28 6.42 2.88
N THR A 520 37.31 6.55 1.56
CA THR A 520 36.17 6.24 0.68
C THR A 520 36.49 5.03 -0.16
N LEU A 521 35.66 3.99 -0.07
CA LEU A 521 35.73 2.80 -0.91
C LEU A 521 34.64 2.93 -2.02
N PRO A 522 35.01 3.17 -3.28
CA PRO A 522 34.03 3.22 -4.38
C PRO A 522 33.49 1.83 -4.69
N ILE A 523 32.22 1.75 -5.06
CA ILE A 523 31.52 0.53 -5.47
C ILE A 523 31.20 0.66 -6.97
N ARG A 524 31.75 -0.26 -7.77
CA ARG A 524 31.58 -0.30 -9.23
C ARG A 524 30.23 -0.90 -9.61
N ASN A 525 29.92 -2.07 -9.05
CA ASN A 525 28.64 -2.76 -9.22
C ASN A 525 27.62 -2.23 -8.21
N ARG A 526 26.99 -1.11 -8.57
CA ARG A 526 26.03 -0.43 -7.68
C ARG A 526 24.95 -1.37 -7.22
N LEU A 527 24.79 -1.51 -5.90
CA LEU A 527 23.80 -2.39 -5.30
C LEU A 527 22.47 -1.62 -5.12
N PRO A 528 21.37 -2.06 -5.76
CA PRO A 528 20.06 -1.43 -5.60
C PRO A 528 19.58 -1.41 -4.16
N VAL A 529 18.97 -0.31 -3.74
CA VAL A 529 18.36 -0.11 -2.41
C VAL A 529 16.90 0.27 -2.58
N TYR A 530 16.02 -0.50 -1.95
CA TYR A 530 14.60 -0.25 -1.87
C TYR A 530 14.21 0.02 -0.42
N ILE A 531 13.91 1.27 -0.08
CA ILE A 531 13.33 1.63 1.20
C ILE A 531 11.83 1.67 1.00
N ARG A 532 11.10 0.83 1.75
CA ARG A 532 9.67 0.57 1.59
C ARG A 532 8.95 0.68 2.92
N TYR A 533 7.63 0.79 2.82
CA TYR A 533 6.73 0.93 3.96
C TYR A 533 5.61 -0.11 3.84
N PHE A 534 5.84 -1.31 4.39
CA PHE A 534 4.89 -2.41 4.35
C PHE A 534 4.50 -2.76 5.78
N THR A 535 3.21 -2.61 6.09
CA THR A 535 2.65 -2.82 7.44
C THR A 535 2.19 -4.24 7.68
N CYS A 536 2.29 -5.10 6.68
CA CYS A 536 2.18 -6.54 6.86
C CYS A 536 3.03 -7.29 5.84
N GLU A 537 3.36 -8.54 6.15
CA GLU A 537 4.11 -9.45 5.27
C GLU A 537 3.60 -10.88 5.43
N GLY A 538 3.59 -11.64 4.35
CA GLY A 538 3.35 -13.06 4.38
C GLY A 538 4.56 -13.82 4.94
N SER A 539 4.28 -14.88 5.69
CA SER A 539 5.26 -15.84 6.22
C SER A 539 4.70 -17.26 6.13
N ASP A 540 5.55 -18.27 6.36
CA ASP A 540 5.14 -19.68 6.38
C ASP A 540 4.01 -19.96 7.41
N ASN A 541 3.96 -19.16 8.47
CA ASN A 541 2.98 -19.27 9.55
C ASN A 541 1.72 -18.38 9.38
N GLY A 542 1.59 -17.66 8.27
CA GLY A 542 0.49 -16.72 8.02
C GLY A 542 0.98 -15.31 7.76
N ILE A 543 0.26 -14.30 8.25
CA ILE A 543 0.55 -12.88 8.01
C ILE A 543 1.07 -12.24 9.29
N ILE A 544 2.20 -11.56 9.19
CA ILE A 544 2.77 -10.74 10.27
C ILE A 544 2.35 -9.29 10.03
N PHE A 545 1.80 -8.64 11.06
CA PHE A 545 1.41 -7.24 11.03
C PHE A 545 2.40 -6.37 11.80
N TYR A 546 2.71 -5.22 11.26
CA TYR A 546 3.59 -4.21 11.85
C TYR A 546 2.81 -2.94 12.19
N ASP A 547 3.33 -2.15 13.11
CA ASP A 547 2.72 -0.86 13.45
C ASP A 547 2.83 0.14 12.29
N ASP A 548 1.77 0.91 12.05
CA ASP A 548 1.76 2.00 11.06
C ASP A 548 2.45 3.24 11.67
N ILE A 549 3.79 3.14 11.81
CA ILE A 549 4.63 4.08 12.57
C ILE A 549 4.55 5.53 12.08
N TYR A 550 4.16 5.75 10.83
CA TYR A 550 4.03 7.07 10.23
C TYR A 550 2.59 7.44 9.88
N GLY A 551 1.62 6.55 10.08
CA GLY A 551 0.22 6.75 9.73
C GLY A 551 -0.03 6.76 8.22
N GLU A 552 0.83 6.13 7.41
CA GLU A 552 0.66 6.09 5.95
C GLU A 552 -0.52 5.22 5.52
N ASP A 553 -0.70 4.06 6.15
CA ASP A 553 -1.84 3.20 5.86
C ASP A 553 -3.15 3.83 6.32
N LYS A 554 -3.13 4.53 7.46
CA LYS A 554 -4.29 5.30 7.92
C LYS A 554 -4.72 6.33 6.88
N MET A 555 -3.80 7.11 6.31
CA MET A 555 -4.11 8.09 5.26
C MET A 555 -4.64 7.44 3.98
N ILE A 556 -4.05 6.31 3.57
CA ILE A 556 -4.48 5.56 2.39
C ILE A 556 -5.88 4.98 2.64
N ARG A 557 -6.11 4.38 3.80
CA ARG A 557 -7.42 3.85 4.20
C ARG A 557 -8.51 4.92 4.14
N GLU A 558 -8.28 6.06 4.76
CA GLU A 558 -9.24 7.17 4.77
C GLU A 558 -9.56 7.69 3.37
N LYS A 559 -8.60 7.67 2.46
CA LYS A 559 -8.76 8.21 1.11
C LYS A 559 -9.34 7.21 0.10
N TYR A 560 -8.94 5.94 0.15
CA TYR A 560 -9.25 4.95 -0.90
C TYR A 560 -10.08 3.76 -0.40
N PHE A 561 -10.23 3.60 0.91
CA PHE A 561 -10.93 2.46 1.54
C PHE A 561 -11.90 2.93 2.64
N ALA A 562 -12.38 4.17 2.60
CA ALA A 562 -13.23 4.75 3.64
C ALA A 562 -14.52 3.96 3.87
N ASN A 563 -15.09 3.40 2.79
CA ASN A 563 -16.34 2.65 2.81
C ASN A 563 -16.14 1.12 2.87
N LYS A 564 -14.94 0.63 3.21
CA LYS A 564 -14.58 -0.80 3.23
C LYS A 564 -14.50 -1.37 4.64
#